data_577ae0ef16b16d48fa8efb05f802a343
#
_entry.id   577ae0ef16b16d48fa8efb05f802a343
#
_cell.length_a   1.000
_cell.length_b   1.000
_cell.length_c   1.000
_cell.angle_alpha   90.00
_cell.angle_beta   90.00
_cell.angle_gamma   90.00
#
_symmetry.space_group_name_H-M   'P 1'
#
loop_
_entity.id
_entity.type
_entity.pdbx_description
1 polymer ?
#
loop_
_entity_poly.entity_id
_entity_poly.type
_entity_poly.pdbx_seq_one_letter_code
_entity_poly.pdbx_strand_id
1 'polypeptide(L)'
;MKGYLKKAFAVMMAGVMVCGILTGCGSKKEETKAETTAETGAESAADGAASEVKTVEEGVLKVAMECGYAPYNWTQPTDENGAVPISGSSDYAYGYDVMMAKHVAEKLGLELEIVKLDWDSLVPAVQSGTVDCVIAGQSITSDRLQSVDFTTPYYYASIITLVKADGPYADAKSVADLDGATCTSQLNTVWYDTCIPQIPNVNQLPAQESAPAMLVALSAGKCDAVVTDMPTGMAALVAYPDFKLLDFAGTDGDFEVSEEEINIGISVKKDSPLTAQLNEALKDLTTEDFDSMMEEAISVQPLSE
;
A
#
# COMPACT_ATOMS: atom_id res chain seq x y z
N MET A 1 9.92 10.29 -21.80
CA MET A 1 9.68 9.27 -20.80
C MET A 1 8.60 8.30 -21.26
N LYS A 2 8.87 7.50 -22.30
CA LYS A 2 7.96 6.47 -22.82
C LYS A 2 8.83 5.23 -23.10
N GLY A 3 9.00 4.35 -22.11
CA GLY A 3 9.83 3.18 -22.36
C GLY A 3 9.96 2.12 -21.28
N TYR A 4 9.41 2.26 -20.10
CA TYR A 4 9.69 1.33 -18.99
C TYR A 4 8.56 0.33 -18.67
N LEU A 5 7.44 0.33 -19.39
CA LEU A 5 6.28 -0.50 -19.04
C LEU A 5 5.98 -1.60 -20.07
N LYS A 6 6.97 -2.37 -20.52
CA LYS A 6 6.68 -3.55 -21.37
C LYS A 6 7.70 -4.67 -21.18
N LYS A 7 7.68 -5.34 -20.02
CA LYS A 7 8.20 -6.71 -19.87
C LYS A 7 7.73 -7.30 -18.55
N ALA A 8 6.62 -7.94 -18.52
CA ALA A 8 6.32 -9.15 -17.77
C ALA A 8 4.81 -9.40 -17.81
N PHE A 9 4.41 -10.42 -18.44
CA PHE A 9 3.40 -11.39 -18.00
C PHE A 9 2.99 -12.24 -19.20
N ALA A 10 3.64 -13.37 -19.35
CA ALA A 10 3.12 -14.52 -20.05
C ALA A 10 3.03 -15.66 -19.04
N VAL A 11 1.91 -15.81 -18.35
CA VAL A 11 1.58 -17.04 -17.62
C VAL A 11 0.60 -17.83 -18.43
N MET A 12 1.08 -18.99 -18.84
CA MET A 12 0.45 -20.02 -19.63
C MET A 12 -0.63 -20.73 -18.80
N MET A 13 -1.90 -20.62 -19.18
CA MET A 13 -2.95 -21.53 -18.73
C MET A 13 -2.86 -22.83 -19.49
N ALA A 14 -2.53 -23.92 -18.80
CA ALA A 14 -2.71 -25.29 -19.29
C ALA A 14 -3.96 -25.86 -18.66
N GLY A 15 -5.02 -25.98 -19.46
CA GLY A 15 -6.24 -26.67 -19.10
C GLY A 15 -6.04 -28.20 -19.06
N VAL A 16 -6.58 -28.85 -18.06
CA VAL A 16 -6.80 -30.28 -18.05
C VAL A 16 -8.29 -30.57 -17.95
N MET A 17 -8.83 -30.99 -19.07
CA MET A 17 -10.15 -31.62 -19.20
C MET A 17 -10.02 -33.09 -18.85
N VAL A 18 -10.75 -33.57 -17.86
CA VAL A 18 -10.96 -34.99 -17.67
C VAL A 18 -12.46 -35.29 -17.74
N CYS A 19 -12.85 -35.90 -18.86
CA CYS A 19 -14.10 -36.60 -19.02
C CYS A 19 -14.05 -37.95 -18.29
N GLY A 20 -15.07 -38.26 -17.52
CA GLY A 20 -15.28 -39.57 -16.96
C GLY A 20 -16.78 -39.93 -16.95
N ILE A 21 -17.17 -40.66 -17.98
CA ILE A 21 -18.48 -41.32 -18.08
C ILE A 21 -18.39 -42.67 -17.37
N LEU A 22 -19.36 -43.03 -16.52
CA LEU A 22 -19.78 -44.44 -16.37
C LEU A 22 -21.21 -44.54 -15.82
N THR A 23 -21.95 -45.26 -16.56
CA THR A 23 -23.31 -45.82 -16.48
C THR A 23 -23.51 -46.78 -15.29
N GLY A 24 -24.73 -46.89 -14.81
CA GLY A 24 -25.14 -47.97 -13.95
C GLY A 24 -26.63 -47.96 -13.55
N CYS A 25 -27.40 -48.72 -14.24
CA CYS A 25 -28.82 -49.07 -14.12
C CYS A 25 -29.31 -49.53 -12.75
N GLY A 26 -30.63 -49.36 -12.51
CA GLY A 26 -31.40 -50.37 -11.78
C GLY A 26 -32.62 -49.90 -11.01
N SER A 27 -33.76 -49.87 -11.68
CA SER A 27 -35.10 -50.43 -11.41
C SER A 27 -35.93 -50.13 -10.17
N LYS A 28 -37.12 -49.65 -10.50
CA LYS A 28 -38.52 -50.03 -10.27
C LYS A 28 -39.29 -49.36 -9.12
N LYS A 29 -40.33 -48.67 -9.60
CA LYS A 29 -41.80 -48.70 -9.35
C LYS A 29 -42.28 -48.44 -7.91
N GLU A 30 -43.21 -47.53 -7.71
CA GLU A 30 -44.61 -47.56 -8.04
C GLU A 30 -45.30 -46.18 -7.91
N GLU A 31 -46.33 -46.02 -8.71
CA GLU A 31 -47.22 -44.88 -8.86
C GLU A 31 -48.09 -44.61 -7.62
N THR A 32 -48.45 -43.36 -7.36
CA THR A 32 -49.86 -42.98 -7.16
C THR A 32 -50.08 -41.47 -7.43
N LYS A 33 -51.23 -41.21 -8.00
CA LYS A 33 -51.81 -40.12 -8.73
C LYS A 33 -52.41 -39.04 -7.79
N ALA A 34 -52.59 -37.88 -8.41
CA ALA A 34 -53.60 -36.82 -8.25
C ALA A 34 -53.13 -35.60 -7.46
N GLU A 35 -53.28 -34.44 -7.86
CA GLU A 35 -54.10 -33.53 -8.63
C GLU A 35 -53.74 -32.09 -8.24
N THR A 36 -53.47 -31.32 -9.22
CA THR A 36 -53.78 -29.89 -9.47
C THR A 36 -54.09 -28.95 -8.30
N THR A 37 -53.29 -27.90 -8.14
CA THR A 37 -53.77 -26.51 -8.24
C THR A 37 -52.60 -25.57 -8.51
N ALA A 38 -52.80 -24.70 -9.49
CA ALA A 38 -51.92 -23.57 -9.82
C ALA A 38 -52.11 -22.50 -8.74
N GLU A 39 -50.99 -21.82 -8.41
CA GLU A 39 -51.01 -20.36 -8.28
C GLU A 39 -49.61 -19.79 -8.09
N THR A 40 -49.35 -18.83 -8.96
CA THR A 40 -48.65 -17.55 -8.76
C THR A 40 -47.23 -17.54 -8.22
N GLY A 41 -46.42 -16.94 -9.07
CA GLY A 41 -45.05 -16.54 -8.89
C GLY A 41 -44.72 -15.89 -7.55
N ALA A 42 -43.58 -16.31 -7.09
CA ALA A 42 -42.76 -15.48 -6.24
C ALA A 42 -41.37 -15.48 -6.87
N GLU A 43 -41.08 -14.37 -7.48
CA GLU A 43 -39.72 -13.90 -7.79
C GLU A 43 -38.94 -13.96 -6.48
N SER A 44 -38.07 -14.93 -6.33
CA SER A 44 -37.09 -14.95 -5.27
C SER A 44 -36.01 -13.96 -5.70
N ALA A 45 -36.19 -12.69 -5.34
CA ALA A 45 -35.08 -11.77 -5.24
C ALA A 45 -34.07 -12.40 -4.29
N ALA A 46 -32.93 -12.80 -4.82
CA ALA A 46 -31.75 -13.07 -4.03
C ALA A 46 -31.32 -11.70 -3.46
N ASP A 47 -31.88 -11.37 -2.33
CA ASP A 47 -31.40 -10.34 -1.45
C ASP A 47 -30.07 -10.83 -0.89
N GLY A 48 -28.99 -10.50 -1.59
CA GLY A 48 -27.65 -10.56 -1.07
C GLY A 48 -27.57 -9.48 0.01
N ALA A 49 -27.92 -9.86 1.25
CA ALA A 49 -27.65 -9.03 2.40
C ALA A 49 -26.15 -8.73 2.40
N ALA A 50 -25.78 -7.51 1.95
CA ALA A 50 -24.44 -6.98 2.19
C ALA A 50 -24.24 -7.07 3.70
N SER A 51 -23.28 -7.87 4.15
CA SER A 51 -22.99 -7.99 5.57
C SER A 51 -22.64 -6.58 6.06
N GLU A 52 -23.36 -6.10 7.06
CA GLU A 52 -23.16 -4.81 7.68
C GLU A 52 -21.67 -4.64 8.02
N VAL A 53 -21.05 -3.56 7.52
CA VAL A 53 -19.63 -3.27 7.78
C VAL A 53 -19.52 -2.82 9.22
N LYS A 54 -18.81 -3.60 10.03
CA LYS A 54 -18.61 -3.32 11.44
C LYS A 54 -17.34 -2.49 11.62
N THR A 55 -17.52 -1.23 12.00
CA THR A 55 -16.46 -0.26 12.27
C THR A 55 -16.42 0.12 13.76
N VAL A 56 -15.38 0.85 14.17
CA VAL A 56 -15.21 1.39 15.54
C VAL A 56 -16.32 2.37 15.87
N GLU A 57 -16.73 3.17 14.90
CA GLU A 57 -17.89 4.07 14.97
C GLU A 57 -18.85 3.71 13.83
N GLU A 58 -20.11 3.47 14.16
CA GLU A 58 -21.13 3.07 13.19
C GLU A 58 -21.25 4.09 12.05
N GLY A 59 -21.13 3.59 10.80
CA GLY A 59 -21.25 4.42 9.60
C GLY A 59 -19.99 5.19 9.23
N VAL A 60 -18.90 5.10 10.00
CA VAL A 60 -17.64 5.82 9.76
C VAL A 60 -16.49 4.85 9.59
N LEU A 61 -15.65 5.05 8.57
CA LEU A 61 -14.36 4.39 8.43
C LEU A 61 -13.25 5.30 8.96
N LYS A 62 -12.68 4.94 10.12
CA LYS A 62 -11.56 5.66 10.72
C LYS A 62 -10.24 5.13 10.19
N VAL A 63 -9.55 5.95 9.41
CA VAL A 63 -8.28 5.60 8.75
C VAL A 63 -7.15 6.38 9.38
N ALA A 64 -6.15 5.68 9.91
CA ALA A 64 -4.93 6.32 10.41
C ALA A 64 -3.85 6.42 9.33
N MET A 65 -3.14 7.55 9.31
CA MET A 65 -1.96 7.82 8.48
C MET A 65 -1.09 8.90 9.13
N GLU A 66 0.18 9.05 8.68
CA GLU A 66 1.09 10.07 9.22
C GLU A 66 0.70 11.50 8.83
N CYS A 67 0.10 11.68 7.67
CA CYS A 67 -0.12 12.98 7.03
C CYS A 67 1.16 13.82 6.92
N GLY A 68 2.29 13.16 6.69
CA GLY A 68 3.62 13.75 6.58
C GLY A 68 4.52 13.00 5.62
N TYR A 69 3.98 12.11 4.79
CA TYR A 69 4.69 11.19 3.91
C TYR A 69 4.27 11.36 2.45
N ALA A 70 4.65 12.46 1.81
CA ALA A 70 4.41 12.67 0.37
C ALA A 70 5.24 11.68 -0.48
N PRO A 71 4.68 11.14 -1.58
CA PRO A 71 3.38 11.44 -2.20
C PRO A 71 2.22 10.60 -1.66
N TYR A 72 2.46 9.73 -0.69
CA TYR A 72 1.42 8.85 -0.13
C TYR A 72 0.37 9.63 0.66
N ASN A 73 0.78 10.42 1.64
CA ASN A 73 -0.13 11.22 2.45
C ASN A 73 0.57 12.45 3.06
N TRP A 74 -0.03 13.62 2.97
CA TRP A 74 0.51 14.85 3.55
C TRP A 74 -0.58 15.76 4.10
N THR A 75 -0.17 16.73 4.93
CA THR A 75 -1.04 17.78 5.48
C THR A 75 -1.00 19.02 4.57
N GLN A 76 -2.17 19.61 4.31
CA GLN A 76 -2.31 20.89 3.63
C GLN A 76 -3.38 21.77 4.30
N PRO A 77 -3.32 23.13 4.13
CA PRO A 77 -4.22 24.06 4.85
C PRO A 77 -5.62 24.17 4.23
N THR A 78 -5.84 23.66 3.02
CA THR A 78 -7.08 23.80 2.26
C THR A 78 -7.63 22.45 1.80
N ASP A 79 -8.87 22.43 1.36
CA ASP A 79 -9.55 21.28 0.76
C ASP A 79 -9.25 21.10 -0.75
N GLU A 80 -8.26 21.82 -1.28
CA GLU A 80 -7.84 21.70 -2.69
C GLU A 80 -7.52 20.24 -3.05
N ASN A 81 -7.71 19.90 -4.32
CA ASN A 81 -7.56 18.56 -4.88
C ASN A 81 -8.52 17.51 -4.27
N GLY A 82 -9.50 17.95 -3.48
CA GLY A 82 -10.42 17.05 -2.78
C GLY A 82 -9.81 16.42 -1.53
N ALA A 83 -8.92 17.16 -0.86
CA ALA A 83 -8.37 16.78 0.43
C ALA A 83 -9.45 16.60 1.51
N VAL A 84 -9.19 15.72 2.45
CA VAL A 84 -10.13 15.32 3.51
C VAL A 84 -9.71 15.98 4.83
N PRO A 85 -10.66 16.52 5.62
CA PRO A 85 -10.34 17.08 6.93
C PRO A 85 -9.63 16.06 7.83
N ILE A 86 -8.58 16.50 8.53
CA ILE A 86 -7.91 15.69 9.55
C ILE A 86 -8.68 15.83 10.86
N SER A 87 -9.07 14.72 11.46
CA SER A 87 -9.81 14.68 12.74
C SER A 87 -9.07 15.47 13.82
N GLY A 88 -9.79 16.39 14.47
CA GLY A 88 -9.23 17.23 15.54
C GLY A 88 -8.26 18.33 15.07
N SER A 89 -8.12 18.58 13.76
CA SER A 89 -7.29 19.63 13.18
C SER A 89 -8.12 20.60 12.34
N SER A 90 -7.54 21.77 12.01
CA SER A 90 -8.06 22.68 10.99
C SER A 90 -7.54 22.37 9.59
N ASP A 91 -6.60 21.44 9.48
CA ASP A 91 -5.90 21.08 8.26
C ASP A 91 -6.56 19.88 7.58
N TYR A 92 -6.13 19.62 6.37
CA TYR A 92 -6.62 18.56 5.50
C TYR A 92 -5.51 17.60 5.14
N ALA A 93 -5.85 16.34 4.88
CA ALA A 93 -4.95 15.34 4.34
C ALA A 93 -5.21 15.13 2.86
N TYR A 94 -4.16 15.00 2.06
CA TYR A 94 -4.21 14.57 0.67
C TYR A 94 -3.05 13.64 0.33
N GLY A 95 -3.11 13.02 -0.85
CA GLY A 95 -2.12 12.10 -1.39
C GLY A 95 -2.72 10.77 -1.82
N TYR A 96 -1.86 9.88 -2.27
CA TYR A 96 -2.25 8.56 -2.78
C TYR A 96 -3.08 7.75 -1.78
N ASP A 97 -2.64 7.69 -0.51
CA ASP A 97 -3.34 6.96 0.55
C ASP A 97 -4.72 7.57 0.87
N VAL A 98 -4.85 8.89 0.75
CA VAL A 98 -6.14 9.58 0.96
C VAL A 98 -7.10 9.26 -0.18
N MET A 99 -6.61 9.23 -1.44
CA MET A 99 -7.42 8.80 -2.57
C MET A 99 -7.88 7.36 -2.40
N MET A 100 -7.00 6.48 -1.94
CA MET A 100 -7.32 5.08 -1.62
C MET A 100 -8.34 4.98 -0.48
N ALA A 101 -8.18 5.75 0.60
CA ALA A 101 -9.12 5.79 1.72
C ALA A 101 -10.52 6.25 1.29
N LYS A 102 -10.60 7.27 0.42
CA LYS A 102 -11.87 7.72 -0.17
C LYS A 102 -12.53 6.62 -0.99
N HIS A 103 -11.76 5.94 -1.84
CA HIS A 103 -12.26 4.85 -2.67
C HIS A 103 -12.87 3.72 -1.83
N VAL A 104 -12.14 3.22 -0.84
CA VAL A 104 -12.64 2.11 -0.01
C VAL A 104 -13.81 2.53 0.88
N ALA A 105 -13.82 3.75 1.43
CA ALA A 105 -14.93 4.27 2.21
C ALA A 105 -16.22 4.38 1.36
N GLU A 106 -16.12 4.92 0.15
CA GLU A 106 -17.23 5.01 -0.81
C GLU A 106 -17.79 3.63 -1.16
N LYS A 107 -16.91 2.67 -1.48
CA LYS A 107 -17.31 1.29 -1.80
C LYS A 107 -18.02 0.58 -0.65
N LEU A 108 -17.62 0.89 0.59
CA LEU A 108 -18.24 0.35 1.79
C LEU A 108 -19.50 1.12 2.23
N GLY A 109 -19.79 2.27 1.61
CA GLY A 109 -20.91 3.13 1.97
C GLY A 109 -20.74 3.83 3.33
N LEU A 110 -19.48 4.12 3.71
CA LEU A 110 -19.09 4.73 4.98
C LEU A 110 -18.61 6.17 4.79
N GLU A 111 -18.79 7.00 5.82
CA GLU A 111 -18.12 8.29 5.92
C GLU A 111 -16.63 8.07 6.24
N LEU A 112 -15.75 8.89 5.67
CA LEU A 112 -14.31 8.80 5.89
C LEU A 112 -13.87 9.77 6.99
N GLU A 113 -13.19 9.27 8.01
CA GLU A 113 -12.48 10.06 9.02
C GLU A 113 -10.97 9.77 8.95
N ILE A 114 -10.16 10.79 8.67
CA ILE A 114 -8.69 10.69 8.69
C ILE A 114 -8.17 11.02 10.08
N VAL A 115 -7.43 10.09 10.67
CA VAL A 115 -6.79 10.24 11.98
C VAL A 115 -5.28 10.34 11.78
N LYS A 116 -4.73 11.53 12.07
CA LYS A 116 -3.27 11.75 11.98
C LYS A 116 -2.57 11.18 13.21
N LEU A 117 -1.59 10.32 13.00
CA LEU A 117 -0.76 9.71 14.05
C LEU A 117 0.71 9.66 13.60
N ASP A 118 1.62 9.62 14.56
CA ASP A 118 3.03 9.33 14.28
C ASP A 118 3.20 7.90 13.78
N TRP A 119 4.20 7.65 12.95
CA TRP A 119 4.46 6.36 12.30
C TRP A 119 4.40 5.16 13.25
N ASP A 120 5.12 5.25 14.38
CA ASP A 120 5.16 4.18 15.38
C ASP A 120 3.85 3.92 16.11
N SER A 121 2.90 4.85 16.02
CA SER A 121 1.59 4.75 16.65
C SER A 121 0.54 4.07 15.76
N LEU A 122 0.81 3.91 14.45
CA LEU A 122 -0.16 3.41 13.49
C LEU A 122 -0.59 1.95 13.79
N VAL A 123 0.37 1.02 13.88
CA VAL A 123 0.08 -0.39 14.19
C VAL A 123 -0.56 -0.55 15.57
N PRO A 124 -0.05 0.07 16.65
CA PRO A 124 -0.74 0.07 17.96
C PRO A 124 -2.17 0.57 17.92
N ALA A 125 -2.48 1.59 17.13
CA ALA A 125 -3.83 2.16 17.04
C ALA A 125 -4.83 1.17 16.43
N VAL A 126 -4.46 0.49 15.35
CA VAL A 126 -5.33 -0.53 14.73
C VAL A 126 -5.45 -1.79 15.60
N GLN A 127 -4.40 -2.19 16.28
CA GLN A 127 -4.43 -3.32 17.22
C GLN A 127 -5.38 -3.09 18.40
N SER A 128 -5.34 -1.88 18.97
CA SER A 128 -6.22 -1.50 20.08
C SER A 128 -7.67 -1.28 19.65
N GLY A 129 -7.95 -1.10 18.35
CA GLY A 129 -9.26 -0.73 17.84
C GLY A 129 -9.60 0.73 18.08
N THR A 130 -8.60 1.61 18.11
CA THR A 130 -8.79 3.07 18.12
C THR A 130 -9.19 3.57 16.74
N VAL A 131 -8.71 2.89 15.69
CA VAL A 131 -9.05 3.11 14.27
C VAL A 131 -9.44 1.78 13.63
N ASP A 132 -10.11 1.83 12.50
CA ASP A 132 -10.55 0.65 11.75
C ASP A 132 -9.41 0.05 10.93
N CYS A 133 -8.63 0.90 10.29
CA CYS A 133 -7.50 0.50 9.46
C CYS A 133 -6.42 1.57 9.40
N VAL A 134 -5.27 1.18 8.84
CA VAL A 134 -4.15 2.07 8.50
C VAL A 134 -3.95 2.02 6.99
N ILE A 135 -3.91 3.19 6.35
CA ILE A 135 -3.54 3.37 4.94
C ILE A 135 -2.43 4.43 4.93
N ALA A 136 -1.18 3.99 4.89
CA ALA A 136 -0.02 4.85 5.17
C ALA A 136 1.26 4.38 4.47
N GLY A 137 1.17 3.85 3.25
CA GLY A 137 2.35 3.33 2.55
C GLY A 137 3.01 2.15 3.27
N GLN A 138 2.27 1.38 4.08
CA GLN A 138 2.85 0.30 4.89
C GLN A 138 3.16 -0.94 4.08
N SER A 139 4.42 -1.38 4.10
CA SER A 139 4.83 -2.67 3.55
C SER A 139 4.24 -3.85 4.32
N ILE A 140 3.87 -4.91 3.59
CA ILE A 140 3.30 -6.16 4.15
C ILE A 140 4.45 -7.05 4.61
N THR A 141 5.05 -6.74 5.76
CA THR A 141 6.17 -7.53 6.27
C THR A 141 5.71 -8.72 7.12
N SER A 142 6.53 -9.78 7.15
CA SER A 142 6.29 -10.96 7.98
C SER A 142 6.15 -10.60 9.47
N ASP A 143 6.90 -9.60 9.95
CA ASP A 143 6.83 -9.14 11.33
C ASP A 143 5.51 -8.43 11.64
N ARG A 144 5.03 -7.55 10.75
CA ARG A 144 3.73 -6.90 10.91
C ARG A 144 2.58 -7.90 10.86
N LEU A 145 2.67 -8.91 9.98
CA LEU A 145 1.67 -9.97 9.86
C LEU A 145 1.52 -10.83 11.12
N GLN A 146 2.46 -10.79 12.06
CA GLN A 146 2.28 -11.44 13.36
C GLN A 146 1.24 -10.72 14.24
N SER A 147 1.04 -9.42 14.04
CA SER A 147 0.27 -8.57 14.92
C SER A 147 -0.96 -7.91 14.30
N VAL A 148 -0.99 -7.78 12.97
CA VAL A 148 -2.10 -7.24 12.19
C VAL A 148 -2.32 -8.08 10.95
N ASP A 149 -3.50 -7.93 10.31
CA ASP A 149 -3.74 -8.46 8.96
C ASP A 149 -3.60 -7.35 7.93
N PHE A 150 -3.35 -7.73 6.68
CA PHE A 150 -3.31 -6.83 5.55
C PHE A 150 -4.29 -7.24 4.47
N THR A 151 -4.72 -6.28 3.68
CA THR A 151 -5.40 -6.53 2.40
C THR A 151 -4.42 -7.10 1.37
N THR A 152 -4.94 -7.49 0.21
CA THR A 152 -4.12 -7.56 -1.01
C THR A 152 -3.43 -6.22 -1.22
N PRO A 153 -2.24 -6.19 -1.86
CA PRO A 153 -1.54 -4.95 -2.12
C PRO A 153 -2.39 -3.96 -2.91
N TYR A 154 -2.30 -2.69 -2.53
CA TYR A 154 -2.83 -1.56 -3.29
C TYR A 154 -1.74 -0.74 -3.99
N TYR A 155 -0.47 -1.08 -3.75
CA TYR A 155 0.68 -0.56 -4.49
C TYR A 155 1.85 -1.53 -4.46
N TYR A 156 2.63 -1.55 -5.55
CA TYR A 156 3.83 -2.35 -5.72
C TYR A 156 5.01 -1.41 -5.85
N ALA A 157 5.73 -1.20 -4.76
CA ALA A 157 6.89 -0.32 -4.73
C ALA A 157 8.16 -1.03 -5.20
N SER A 158 9.17 -0.26 -5.59
CA SER A 158 10.55 -0.72 -5.72
C SER A 158 11.43 0.07 -4.76
N ILE A 159 12.52 -0.54 -4.32
CA ILE A 159 13.49 0.09 -3.43
C ILE A 159 14.49 0.88 -4.27
N ILE A 160 14.78 2.10 -3.83
CA ILE A 160 15.79 2.98 -4.44
C ILE A 160 16.71 3.59 -3.37
N THR A 161 17.79 4.18 -3.85
CA THR A 161 18.70 4.95 -3.00
C THR A 161 18.76 6.39 -3.49
N LEU A 162 18.64 7.35 -2.58
CA LEU A 162 18.88 8.77 -2.85
C LEU A 162 20.26 9.15 -2.35
N VAL A 163 21.00 9.89 -3.17
CA VAL A 163 22.32 10.45 -2.86
C VAL A 163 22.40 11.90 -3.31
N LYS A 164 23.41 12.65 -2.90
CA LYS A 164 23.72 13.94 -3.51
C LYS A 164 24.26 13.74 -4.93
N ALA A 165 23.80 14.55 -5.89
CA ALA A 165 24.21 14.44 -7.29
C ALA A 165 25.70 14.73 -7.51
N ASP A 166 26.34 15.50 -6.62
CA ASP A 166 27.76 15.82 -6.59
C ASP A 166 28.54 15.03 -5.52
N GLY A 167 27.87 14.05 -4.87
CA GLY A 167 28.44 13.25 -3.81
C GLY A 167 29.27 12.06 -4.31
N PRO A 168 30.00 11.39 -3.40
CA PRO A 168 30.94 10.33 -3.77
C PRO A 168 30.25 9.09 -4.36
N TYR A 169 28.97 8.89 -4.11
CA TYR A 169 28.19 7.73 -4.55
C TYR A 169 27.25 8.04 -5.73
N ALA A 170 27.37 9.24 -6.34
CA ALA A 170 26.46 9.66 -7.41
C ALA A 170 26.45 8.73 -8.64
N ASP A 171 27.53 7.99 -8.89
CA ASP A 171 27.67 7.10 -10.03
C ASP A 171 27.59 5.61 -9.68
N ALA A 172 27.14 5.28 -8.45
CA ALA A 172 26.91 3.90 -8.00
C ALA A 172 25.87 3.20 -8.89
N LYS A 173 26.10 1.94 -9.22
CA LYS A 173 25.26 1.11 -10.10
C LYS A 173 24.78 -0.17 -9.42
N SER A 174 25.18 -0.35 -8.19
CA SER A 174 24.82 -1.50 -7.35
C SER A 174 24.90 -1.14 -5.88
N VAL A 175 24.29 -1.95 -5.03
CA VAL A 175 24.42 -1.86 -3.58
C VAL A 175 25.90 -1.98 -3.15
N ALA A 176 26.70 -2.80 -3.85
CA ALA A 176 28.12 -2.96 -3.56
C ALA A 176 28.95 -1.68 -3.83
N ASP A 177 28.52 -0.82 -4.75
CA ASP A 177 29.20 0.45 -5.03
C ASP A 177 28.97 1.51 -3.92
N LEU A 178 28.08 1.24 -2.99
CA LEU A 178 27.84 2.08 -1.80
C LEU A 178 28.75 1.72 -0.63
N ASP A 179 29.82 0.91 -0.87
CA ASP A 179 30.77 0.45 0.15
C ASP A 179 31.27 1.59 1.03
N GLY A 180 31.11 1.43 2.37
CA GLY A 180 31.52 2.41 3.36
C GLY A 180 30.61 3.65 3.49
N ALA A 181 29.50 3.72 2.76
CA ALA A 181 28.60 4.87 2.84
C ALA A 181 28.01 5.06 4.25
N THR A 182 27.82 6.32 4.61
CA THR A 182 27.06 6.70 5.81
C THR A 182 25.58 6.79 5.43
N CYS A 183 24.74 5.89 5.95
CA CYS A 183 23.36 5.73 5.54
C CYS A 183 22.36 5.87 6.67
N THR A 184 21.17 6.38 6.39
CA THR A 184 20.00 6.35 7.26
C THR A 184 18.73 6.11 6.45
N SER A 185 17.63 5.82 7.13
CA SER A 185 16.28 5.78 6.61
C SER A 185 15.26 5.94 7.73
N GLN A 186 13.97 5.80 7.43
CA GLN A 186 12.91 5.87 8.43
C GLN A 186 12.91 4.60 9.30
N LEU A 187 12.67 4.77 10.60
CA LEU A 187 12.63 3.68 11.58
C LEU A 187 11.50 2.68 11.27
N ASN A 188 11.69 1.42 11.69
CA ASN A 188 10.70 0.35 11.54
C ASN A 188 10.24 0.14 10.07
N THR A 189 11.16 0.29 9.12
CA THR A 189 10.93 0.06 7.70
C THR A 189 11.87 -1.00 7.14
N VAL A 190 11.46 -1.68 6.08
CA VAL A 190 12.32 -2.60 5.32
C VAL A 190 13.61 -1.90 4.85
N TRP A 191 13.52 -0.62 4.53
CA TRP A 191 14.66 0.17 4.07
C TRP A 191 15.77 0.26 5.11
N TYR A 192 15.40 0.54 6.37
CA TYR A 192 16.35 0.69 7.46
C TYR A 192 16.82 -0.65 8.02
N ASP A 193 15.88 -1.58 8.23
CA ASP A 193 16.14 -2.81 8.98
C ASP A 193 16.72 -3.92 8.07
N THR A 194 16.34 -3.94 6.77
CA THR A 194 16.72 -5.01 5.83
C THR A 194 17.68 -4.52 4.74
N CYS A 195 17.43 -3.35 4.13
CA CYS A 195 18.20 -2.90 2.97
C CYS A 195 19.55 -2.30 3.37
N ILE A 196 19.58 -1.33 4.29
CA ILE A 196 20.83 -0.66 4.70
C ILE A 196 21.90 -1.65 5.17
N PRO A 197 21.62 -2.70 5.97
CA PRO A 197 22.63 -3.68 6.39
C PRO A 197 23.28 -4.47 5.25
N GLN A 198 22.71 -4.47 4.06
CA GLN A 198 23.29 -5.15 2.88
C GLN A 198 24.41 -4.35 2.22
N ILE A 199 24.53 -3.05 2.52
CA ILE A 199 25.59 -2.19 1.98
C ILE A 199 26.91 -2.60 2.66
N PRO A 200 27.96 -2.95 1.87
CA PRO A 200 29.24 -3.35 2.45
C PRO A 200 29.84 -2.24 3.33
N ASN A 201 30.38 -2.61 4.49
CA ASN A 201 31.01 -1.69 5.45
C ASN A 201 30.22 -0.43 5.78
N VAL A 202 28.88 -0.47 5.67
CA VAL A 202 28.00 0.67 5.90
C VAL A 202 28.23 1.28 7.30
N ASN A 203 28.23 2.60 7.36
CA ASN A 203 28.09 3.34 8.62
C ASN A 203 26.61 3.69 8.80
N GLN A 204 25.85 2.76 9.39
CA GLN A 204 24.42 2.96 9.62
C GLN A 204 24.19 3.93 10.78
N LEU A 205 23.64 5.10 10.47
CA LEU A 205 23.23 6.10 11.45
C LEU A 205 21.92 5.69 12.14
N PRO A 206 21.58 6.32 13.28
CA PRO A 206 20.25 6.16 13.87
C PRO A 206 19.14 6.44 12.85
N ALA A 207 18.09 5.63 12.92
CA ALA A 207 16.91 5.81 12.08
C ALA A 207 16.25 7.16 12.33
N GLN A 208 15.56 7.67 11.31
CA GLN A 208 14.80 8.92 11.39
C GLN A 208 13.33 8.62 11.73
N GLU A 209 12.69 9.53 12.44
CA GLU A 209 11.30 9.33 12.90
C GLU A 209 10.26 9.41 11.76
N SER A 210 10.62 10.08 10.65
CA SER A 210 9.71 10.28 9.51
C SER A 210 10.47 10.34 8.17
N ALA A 211 9.74 10.16 7.06
CA ALA A 211 10.31 10.28 5.71
C ALA A 211 10.87 11.69 5.43
N PRO A 212 10.22 12.82 5.77
CA PRO A 212 10.84 14.13 5.64
C PRO A 212 12.13 14.29 6.42
N ALA A 213 12.23 13.72 7.64
CA ALA A 213 13.44 13.82 8.46
C ALA A 213 14.65 13.14 7.79
N MET A 214 14.45 11.98 7.14
CA MET A 214 15.54 11.32 6.41
C MET A 214 16.01 12.12 5.19
N LEU A 215 15.09 12.78 4.45
CA LEU A 215 15.43 13.65 3.31
C LEU A 215 16.19 14.89 3.77
N VAL A 216 15.78 15.49 4.89
CA VAL A 216 16.50 16.61 5.53
C VAL A 216 17.90 16.19 5.95
N ALA A 217 18.08 14.99 6.50
CA ALA A 217 19.40 14.47 6.89
C ALA A 217 20.35 14.37 5.67
N LEU A 218 19.86 13.86 4.53
CA LEU A 218 20.62 13.82 3.27
C LEU A 218 20.91 15.23 2.75
N SER A 219 19.90 16.11 2.73
CA SER A 219 20.04 17.49 2.28
C SER A 219 21.10 18.25 3.09
N ALA A 220 21.12 18.05 4.39
CA ALA A 220 22.08 18.66 5.31
C ALA A 220 23.48 18.01 5.28
N GLY A 221 23.70 16.98 4.45
CA GLY A 221 24.97 16.24 4.39
C GLY A 221 25.31 15.48 5.69
N LYS A 222 24.30 15.05 6.44
CA LYS A 222 24.48 14.22 7.63
C LYS A 222 24.72 12.75 7.29
N CYS A 223 24.25 12.33 6.12
CA CYS A 223 24.49 11.01 5.54
C CYS A 223 24.86 11.18 4.06
N ASP A 224 25.44 10.13 3.49
CA ASP A 224 25.79 10.04 2.08
C ASP A 224 24.63 9.50 1.24
N ALA A 225 23.80 8.65 1.85
CA ALA A 225 22.69 7.99 1.18
C ALA A 225 21.49 7.76 2.11
N VAL A 226 20.31 7.74 1.49
CA VAL A 226 19.03 7.35 2.08
C VAL A 226 18.41 6.25 1.22
N VAL A 227 17.98 5.16 1.83
CA VAL A 227 17.23 4.09 1.16
C VAL A 227 15.74 4.33 1.38
N THR A 228 14.94 4.25 0.31
CA THR A 228 13.49 4.47 0.34
C THR A 228 12.82 3.79 -0.86
N ASP A 229 11.54 4.05 -1.10
CA ASP A 229 10.81 3.58 -2.28
C ASP A 229 10.86 4.57 -3.46
N MET A 230 10.49 4.07 -4.64
CA MET A 230 10.50 4.84 -5.87
C MET A 230 9.59 6.08 -5.83
N PRO A 231 8.31 6.01 -5.37
CA PRO A 231 7.45 7.20 -5.29
C PRO A 231 8.03 8.30 -4.40
N THR A 232 8.53 7.95 -3.21
CA THR A 232 9.21 8.88 -2.31
C THR A 232 10.46 9.48 -2.95
N GLY A 233 11.24 8.64 -3.65
CA GLY A 233 12.41 9.10 -4.39
C GLY A 233 12.08 10.09 -5.49
N MET A 234 11.07 9.81 -6.29
CA MET A 234 10.59 10.72 -7.36
C MET A 234 10.08 12.04 -6.78
N ALA A 235 9.32 11.97 -5.70
CA ALA A 235 8.83 13.13 -4.98
C ALA A 235 9.98 13.98 -4.43
N ALA A 236 10.99 13.33 -3.86
CA ALA A 236 12.17 14.01 -3.32
C ALA A 236 12.97 14.78 -4.39
N LEU A 237 13.07 14.27 -5.63
CA LEU A 237 13.77 14.98 -6.71
C LEU A 237 13.10 16.30 -7.10
N VAL A 238 11.80 16.45 -6.88
CA VAL A 238 11.07 17.70 -7.11
C VAL A 238 11.46 18.73 -6.03
N ALA A 239 11.52 18.28 -4.77
CA ALA A 239 11.81 19.13 -3.61
C ALA A 239 13.33 19.44 -3.46
N TYR A 240 14.19 18.51 -3.83
CA TYR A 240 15.65 18.57 -3.69
C TYR A 240 16.33 18.32 -5.05
N PRO A 241 16.48 19.35 -5.90
CA PRO A 241 17.05 19.20 -7.26
C PRO A 241 18.52 18.74 -7.28
N ASP A 242 19.22 18.84 -6.15
CA ASP A 242 20.59 18.39 -5.95
C ASP A 242 20.70 16.93 -5.53
N PHE A 243 19.57 16.22 -5.42
CA PHE A 243 19.56 14.78 -5.20
C PHE A 243 19.67 14.03 -6.53
N LYS A 244 20.18 12.80 -6.44
CA LYS A 244 20.21 11.81 -7.50
C LYS A 244 19.59 10.52 -7.02
N LEU A 245 18.66 9.99 -7.80
CA LEU A 245 18.04 8.70 -7.56
C LEU A 245 18.87 7.62 -8.24
N LEU A 246 19.22 6.60 -7.48
CA LEU A 246 19.87 5.38 -7.92
C LEU A 246 18.86 4.25 -7.85
N ASP A 247 18.53 3.68 -8.99
CA ASP A 247 17.63 2.55 -9.15
C ASP A 247 18.44 1.32 -9.57
N PHE A 248 18.50 0.32 -8.70
CA PHE A 248 19.19 -0.94 -8.96
C PHE A 248 18.22 -2.06 -9.33
N ALA A 249 16.91 -1.79 -9.35
CA ALA A 249 15.87 -2.79 -9.58
C ALA A 249 16.09 -3.60 -10.86
N GLY A 250 15.98 -4.92 -10.72
CA GLY A 250 16.14 -5.86 -11.83
C GLY A 250 17.57 -6.06 -12.31
N THR A 251 18.57 -5.64 -11.53
CA THR A 251 20.00 -5.94 -11.75
C THR A 251 20.51 -6.95 -10.71
N ASP A 252 21.65 -7.59 -11.00
CA ASP A 252 22.33 -8.48 -10.05
C ASP A 252 22.91 -7.70 -8.82
N GLY A 253 22.85 -6.39 -8.85
CA GLY A 253 23.37 -5.49 -7.82
C GLY A 253 22.30 -4.80 -6.97
N ASP A 254 21.06 -5.29 -7.02
CA ASP A 254 19.93 -4.77 -6.26
C ASP A 254 19.94 -5.25 -4.80
N PHE A 255 19.08 -4.65 -3.98
CA PHE A 255 18.82 -5.13 -2.63
C PHE A 255 18.10 -6.48 -2.64
N GLU A 256 18.48 -7.38 -1.75
CA GLU A 256 17.82 -8.66 -1.56
C GLU A 256 16.63 -8.48 -0.61
N VAL A 257 15.45 -8.25 -1.17
CA VAL A 257 14.16 -8.16 -0.46
C VAL A 257 13.12 -8.99 -1.21
N SER A 258 12.16 -9.57 -0.51
CA SER A 258 11.05 -10.25 -1.17
C SER A 258 10.07 -9.24 -1.75
N GLU A 259 9.46 -9.56 -2.90
CA GLU A 259 8.39 -8.73 -3.47
C GLU A 259 7.24 -8.51 -2.49
N GLU A 260 6.93 -9.49 -1.64
CA GLU A 260 5.88 -9.40 -0.62
C GLU A 260 6.22 -8.34 0.44
N GLU A 261 7.48 -8.19 0.81
CA GLU A 261 7.92 -7.23 1.84
C GLU A 261 7.96 -5.78 1.35
N ILE A 262 7.96 -5.54 0.05
CA ILE A 262 7.91 -4.20 -0.53
C ILE A 262 6.52 -3.81 -1.01
N ASN A 263 5.58 -4.77 -1.11
CA ASN A 263 4.20 -4.51 -1.45
C ASN A 263 3.49 -3.75 -0.32
N ILE A 264 2.66 -2.79 -0.70
CA ILE A 264 1.96 -1.90 0.23
C ILE A 264 0.51 -2.32 0.36
N GLY A 265 0.04 -2.52 1.59
CA GLY A 265 -1.32 -2.96 1.89
C GLY A 265 -2.00 -2.14 2.99
N ILE A 266 -3.32 -2.24 3.06
CA ILE A 266 -4.11 -1.66 4.14
C ILE A 266 -4.02 -2.60 5.34
N SER A 267 -3.50 -2.12 6.49
CA SER A 267 -3.46 -2.94 7.69
C SER A 267 -4.72 -2.77 8.53
N VAL A 268 -5.19 -3.89 9.06
CA VAL A 268 -6.38 -3.98 9.93
C VAL A 268 -6.05 -4.81 11.16
N LYS A 269 -6.91 -4.72 12.18
CA LYS A 269 -6.80 -5.57 13.35
C LYS A 269 -6.78 -7.04 12.96
N LYS A 270 -5.96 -7.84 13.63
CA LYS A 270 -5.84 -9.28 13.41
C LYS A 270 -7.21 -9.97 13.47
N ASP A 271 -7.46 -10.86 12.52
CA ASP A 271 -8.72 -11.62 12.38
C ASP A 271 -9.97 -10.72 12.17
N SER A 272 -9.79 -9.51 11.67
CA SER A 272 -10.89 -8.59 11.38
C SER A 272 -11.68 -9.02 10.13
N PRO A 273 -13.03 -9.07 10.19
CA PRO A 273 -13.84 -9.30 9.00
C PRO A 273 -13.72 -8.16 7.97
N LEU A 274 -13.25 -6.98 8.39
CA LEU A 274 -13.04 -5.82 7.52
C LEU A 274 -12.01 -6.11 6.41
N THR A 275 -11.03 -7.00 6.65
CA THR A 275 -10.06 -7.42 5.63
C THR A 275 -10.71 -7.88 4.33
N ALA A 276 -11.73 -8.75 4.45
CA ALA A 276 -12.43 -9.28 3.27
C ALA A 276 -13.23 -8.18 2.54
N GLN A 277 -13.83 -7.25 3.28
CA GLN A 277 -14.63 -6.16 2.74
C GLN A 277 -13.75 -5.12 2.02
N LEU A 278 -12.59 -4.79 2.59
CA LEU A 278 -11.60 -3.93 1.96
C LEU A 278 -11.02 -4.58 0.70
N ASN A 279 -10.70 -5.88 0.74
CA ASN A 279 -10.26 -6.62 -0.44
C ASN A 279 -11.31 -6.61 -1.57
N GLU A 280 -12.59 -6.70 -1.22
CA GLU A 280 -13.67 -6.58 -2.21
C GLU A 280 -13.72 -5.17 -2.82
N ALA A 281 -13.54 -4.13 -2.01
CA ALA A 281 -13.51 -2.75 -2.47
C ALA A 281 -12.32 -2.44 -3.39
N LEU A 282 -11.18 -3.12 -3.19
CA LEU A 282 -9.97 -2.95 -4.03
C LEU A 282 -10.05 -3.66 -5.39
N LYS A 283 -10.94 -4.64 -5.56
CA LYS A 283 -11.01 -5.46 -6.81
C LYS A 283 -11.33 -4.67 -8.07
N ASP A 284 -12.01 -3.54 -7.94
CA ASP A 284 -12.40 -2.70 -9.07
C ASP A 284 -11.22 -1.86 -9.60
N LEU A 285 -10.13 -1.78 -8.86
CA LEU A 285 -8.94 -1.03 -9.25
C LEU A 285 -7.95 -1.92 -10.01
N THR A 286 -7.44 -1.37 -11.09
CA THR A 286 -6.38 -1.98 -11.91
C THR A 286 -5.01 -1.37 -11.57
N THR A 287 -3.94 -1.99 -12.05
CA THR A 287 -2.60 -1.41 -11.92
C THR A 287 -2.51 -0.02 -12.57
N GLU A 288 -3.23 0.22 -13.68
CA GLU A 288 -3.27 1.52 -14.34
C GLU A 288 -3.96 2.58 -13.47
N ASP A 289 -5.00 2.20 -12.70
CA ASP A 289 -5.66 3.09 -11.75
C ASP A 289 -4.70 3.46 -10.60
N PHE A 290 -3.96 2.47 -10.06
CA PHE A 290 -2.96 2.71 -9.02
C PHE A 290 -1.84 3.64 -9.49
N ASP A 291 -1.29 3.40 -10.69
CA ASP A 291 -0.25 4.25 -11.28
C ASP A 291 -0.75 5.67 -11.51
N SER A 292 -1.99 5.82 -12.03
CA SER A 292 -2.60 7.14 -12.29
C SER A 292 -2.81 7.94 -11.02
N MET A 293 -3.29 7.31 -9.93
CA MET A 293 -3.44 7.95 -8.62
C MET A 293 -2.09 8.40 -8.06
N MET A 294 -1.04 7.58 -8.22
CA MET A 294 0.29 7.93 -7.74
C MET A 294 0.90 9.08 -8.56
N GLU A 295 0.75 9.07 -9.89
CA GLU A 295 1.19 10.17 -10.76
C GLU A 295 0.47 11.48 -10.41
N GLU A 296 -0.84 11.42 -10.13
CA GLU A 296 -1.61 12.58 -9.66
C GLU A 296 -1.04 13.10 -8.33
N ALA A 297 -0.85 12.24 -7.34
CA ALA A 297 -0.29 12.61 -6.04
C ALA A 297 1.09 13.29 -6.17
N ILE A 298 2.00 12.72 -6.97
CA ILE A 298 3.33 13.30 -7.23
C ILE A 298 3.20 14.69 -7.89
N SER A 299 2.23 14.87 -8.79
CA SER A 299 2.08 16.12 -9.55
C SER A 299 1.59 17.30 -8.72
N VAL A 300 0.85 17.05 -7.64
CA VAL A 300 0.21 18.08 -6.81
C VAL A 300 0.74 18.16 -5.38
N GLN A 301 1.72 17.31 -5.02
CA GLN A 301 2.31 17.34 -3.70
C GLN A 301 2.92 18.72 -3.38
N PRO A 302 2.86 19.17 -2.13
CA PRO A 302 3.55 20.41 -1.76
C PRO A 302 5.05 20.21 -1.92
N LEU A 303 5.68 21.19 -2.59
CA LEU A 303 7.13 21.28 -2.56
C LEU A 303 7.52 21.54 -1.11
N SER A 304 8.49 20.80 -0.57
CA SER A 304 8.99 21.08 0.78
C SER A 304 9.52 22.52 0.81
N GLU A 305 8.90 23.37 1.62
CA GLU A 305 9.44 24.70 1.94
C GLU A 305 10.66 24.59 2.86
#